data_8a1235fa443eed08c21d3d32126d26f2
#
_entry.id   8a1235fa443eed08c21d3d32126d26f2
#
_cell.length_a   1.000
_cell.length_b   1.000
_cell.length_c   1.000
_cell.angle_alpha   90.00
_cell.angle_beta   90.00
_cell.angle_gamma   90.00
#
_symmetry.space_group_name_H-M   'P 1'
#
loop_
_entity.id
_entity.type
_entity.pdbx_description
1 polymer ?
#
loop_
_entity_poly.entity_id
_entity_poly.type
_entity_poly.pdbx_seq_one_letter_code
_entity_poly.pdbx_strand_id
1 'polypeptide(L)'
;MKSNSGFYISRIKQINTILLNKFLAQKNITAFNGEQGRILHVLWENDGISNQELSKKSGLAMSSLTTMLERMEEKNLLTRKGCPKDKRKCLLFLTDYANSLKNEYDEISEKMTKISFEGILEDERLAFEKTLENVLHNLEKAEQEFSKKQ
;
A
#
# COMPACT_ATOMS: atom_id res chain seq x y z
N MET A 1 -17.00 -25.60 -3.34
CA MET A 1 -16.85 -25.00 -1.99
C MET A 1 -17.24 -23.53 -2.05
N LYS A 2 -18.17 -23.11 -1.18
CA LYS A 2 -18.55 -21.69 -1.06
C LYS A 2 -17.75 -21.07 0.09
N SER A 3 -17.19 -19.88 -0.14
CA SER A 3 -16.44 -19.14 0.88
C SER A 3 -16.88 -17.67 0.89
N ASN A 4 -17.00 -17.09 2.07
CA ASN A 4 -17.28 -15.67 2.25
C ASN A 4 -15.98 -14.82 2.36
N SER A 5 -14.82 -15.45 2.29
CA SER A 5 -13.52 -14.76 2.50
C SER A 5 -13.31 -13.59 1.54
N GLY A 6 -13.61 -13.75 0.26
CA GLY A 6 -13.49 -12.67 -0.71
C GLY A 6 -14.36 -11.46 -0.37
N PHE A 7 -15.60 -11.70 0.08
CA PHE A 7 -16.49 -10.65 0.54
C PHE A 7 -15.93 -9.92 1.78
N TYR A 8 -15.47 -10.67 2.78
CA TYR A 8 -14.88 -10.07 3.98
C TYR A 8 -13.61 -9.28 3.68
N ILE A 9 -12.71 -9.81 2.86
CA ILE A 9 -11.49 -9.11 2.44
C ILE A 9 -11.81 -7.78 1.77
N SER A 10 -12.76 -7.78 0.82
CA SER A 10 -13.21 -6.57 0.13
C SER A 10 -13.80 -5.55 1.09
N ARG A 11 -14.65 -6.00 2.02
CA ARG A 11 -15.31 -5.13 3.00
C ARG A 11 -14.32 -4.56 4.02
N ILE A 12 -13.39 -5.37 4.49
CA ILE A 12 -12.30 -4.95 5.37
C ILE A 12 -11.47 -3.87 4.70
N LYS A 13 -11.04 -4.08 3.44
CA LYS A 13 -10.30 -3.08 2.67
C LYS A 13 -11.06 -1.75 2.60
N GLN A 14 -12.34 -1.77 2.29
CA GLN A 14 -13.17 -0.58 2.20
C GLN A 14 -13.25 0.18 3.52
N ILE A 15 -13.52 -0.50 4.62
CA ILE A 15 -13.63 0.11 5.96
C ILE A 15 -12.27 0.64 6.43
N ASN A 16 -11.20 -0.11 6.19
CA ASN A 16 -9.84 0.33 6.53
C ASN A 16 -9.49 1.66 5.84
N THR A 17 -9.82 1.81 4.57
CA THR A 17 -9.60 3.07 3.83
C THR A 17 -10.38 4.23 4.46
N ILE A 18 -11.64 4.01 4.81
CA ILE A 18 -12.50 5.02 5.43
C ILE A 18 -11.93 5.46 6.79
N LEU A 19 -11.57 4.49 7.65
CA LEU A 19 -11.04 4.77 8.99
C LEU A 19 -9.69 5.47 8.92
N LEU A 20 -8.80 5.02 8.05
CA LEU A 20 -7.50 5.65 7.85
C LEU A 20 -7.65 7.13 7.45
N ASN A 21 -8.53 7.45 6.51
CA ASN A 21 -8.80 8.82 6.11
C ASN A 21 -9.37 9.66 7.26
N LYS A 22 -10.24 9.08 8.10
CA LYS A 22 -10.76 9.76 9.30
C LYS A 22 -9.66 10.05 10.33
N PHE A 23 -8.75 9.11 10.57
CA PHE A 23 -7.64 9.31 11.50
C PHE A 23 -6.63 10.34 10.99
N LEU A 24 -6.34 10.34 9.69
CA LEU A 24 -5.53 11.38 9.06
C LEU A 24 -6.16 12.76 9.26
N ALA A 25 -7.47 12.89 9.03
CA ALA A 25 -8.20 14.13 9.23
C ALA A 25 -8.17 14.61 10.69
N GLN A 26 -8.32 13.70 11.66
CA GLN A 26 -8.22 14.04 13.09
C GLN A 26 -6.85 14.60 13.49
N LYS A 27 -5.78 14.15 12.83
CA LYS A 27 -4.41 14.67 13.03
C LYS A 27 -4.08 15.85 12.14
N ASN A 28 -5.04 16.39 11.39
CA ASN A 28 -4.85 17.45 10.40
C ASN A 28 -3.80 17.12 9.34
N ILE A 29 -3.64 15.83 9.00
CA ILE A 29 -2.74 15.40 7.96
C ILE A 29 -3.48 15.45 6.62
N THR A 30 -3.16 16.44 5.81
CA THR A 30 -3.75 16.68 4.48
C THR A 30 -2.77 16.36 3.34
N ALA A 31 -1.53 16.03 3.68
CA ALA A 31 -0.46 15.79 2.71
C ALA A 31 -0.73 14.57 1.82
N PHE A 32 -1.42 13.57 2.33
CA PHE A 32 -1.75 12.34 1.61
C PHE A 32 -3.08 11.73 2.10
N ASN A 33 -3.70 10.94 1.25
CA ASN A 33 -4.86 10.09 1.58
C ASN A 33 -4.43 8.66 1.89
N GLY A 34 -5.39 7.76 2.21
CA GLY A 34 -5.10 6.38 2.57
C GLY A 34 -4.40 5.56 1.47
N GLU A 35 -4.73 5.77 0.19
CA GLU A 35 -4.07 5.08 -0.93
C GLU A 35 -2.65 5.61 -1.17
N GLN A 36 -2.45 6.92 -1.09
CA GLN A 36 -1.13 7.54 -1.13
C GLN A 36 -0.28 7.12 0.07
N GLY A 37 -0.88 6.94 1.23
CA GLY A 37 -0.23 6.38 2.42
C GLY A 37 0.32 4.99 2.19
N ARG A 38 -0.35 4.15 1.41
CA ARG A 38 0.15 2.84 0.99
C ARG A 38 1.41 2.95 0.14
N ILE A 39 1.45 3.90 -0.79
CA ILE A 39 2.66 4.19 -1.58
C ILE A 39 3.81 4.64 -0.69
N LEU A 40 3.54 5.58 0.22
CA LEU A 40 4.55 6.05 1.18
C LEU A 40 5.07 4.91 2.05
N HIS A 41 4.20 4.04 2.53
CA HIS A 41 4.59 2.88 3.34
C HIS A 41 5.60 1.99 2.61
N VAL A 42 5.33 1.65 1.36
CA VAL A 42 6.25 0.84 0.53
C VAL A 42 7.58 1.58 0.34
N LEU A 43 7.55 2.88 0.06
CA LEU A 43 8.76 3.67 -0.19
C LEU A 43 9.58 3.96 1.07
N TRP A 44 8.95 4.07 2.26
CA TRP A 44 9.70 4.17 3.51
C TRP A 44 10.52 2.92 3.80
N GLU A 45 10.07 1.75 3.33
CA GLU A 45 10.79 0.48 3.45
C GLU A 45 11.77 0.26 2.30
N ASN A 46 11.46 0.77 1.11
CA ASN A 46 12.18 0.51 -0.14
C ASN A 46 12.29 1.79 -0.98
N ASP A 47 13.09 2.75 -0.55
CA ASP A 47 13.32 3.98 -1.31
C ASP A 47 14.11 3.71 -2.60
N GLY A 48 13.90 4.50 -3.64
CA GLY A 48 14.63 4.40 -4.90
C GLY A 48 14.21 3.22 -5.80
N ILE A 49 13.04 2.65 -5.59
CA ILE A 49 12.51 1.59 -6.46
C ILE A 49 11.84 2.16 -7.72
N SER A 50 11.71 1.30 -8.74
CA SER A 50 10.99 1.66 -9.96
C SER A 50 9.47 1.70 -9.76
N ASN A 51 8.79 2.40 -10.66
CA ASN A 51 7.33 2.43 -10.69
C ASN A 51 6.71 1.03 -10.89
N GLN A 52 7.38 0.14 -11.67
CA GLN A 52 6.95 -1.26 -11.82
C GLN A 52 7.07 -2.04 -10.51
N GLU A 53 8.17 -1.89 -9.79
CA GLU A 53 8.35 -2.52 -8.48
C GLU A 53 7.35 -2.00 -7.46
N LEU A 54 7.07 -0.69 -7.45
CA LEU A 54 6.06 -0.10 -6.59
C LEU A 54 4.66 -0.64 -6.91
N SER A 55 4.29 -0.77 -8.18
CA SER A 55 3.02 -1.38 -8.58
C SER A 55 2.89 -2.80 -8.02
N LYS A 56 3.92 -3.61 -8.17
CA LYS A 56 3.94 -4.98 -7.66
C LYS A 56 3.82 -5.04 -6.14
N LYS A 57 4.61 -4.25 -5.41
CA LYS A 57 4.63 -4.25 -3.93
C LYS A 57 3.38 -3.65 -3.31
N SER A 58 2.80 -2.62 -3.92
CA SER A 58 1.61 -1.93 -3.42
C SER A 58 0.30 -2.59 -3.83
N GLY A 59 0.32 -3.43 -4.86
CA GLY A 59 -0.89 -3.99 -5.47
C GLY A 59 -1.72 -2.98 -6.26
N LEU A 60 -1.19 -1.79 -6.55
CA LEU A 60 -1.85 -0.75 -7.34
C LEU A 60 -1.55 -0.92 -8.82
N ALA A 61 -2.57 -0.80 -9.67
CA ALA A 61 -2.40 -0.84 -11.12
C ALA A 61 -1.53 0.33 -11.62
N MET A 62 -0.69 0.07 -12.63
CA MET A 62 0.20 1.09 -13.21
C MET A 62 -0.55 2.34 -13.67
N SER A 63 -1.74 2.19 -14.26
CA SER A 63 -2.58 3.32 -14.71
C SER A 63 -3.01 4.23 -13.57
N SER A 64 -3.45 3.66 -12.43
CA SER A 64 -3.80 4.42 -11.23
C SER A 64 -2.58 5.02 -10.57
N LEU A 65 -1.48 4.29 -10.56
CA LEU A 65 -0.23 4.69 -9.92
C LEU A 65 0.37 5.95 -10.57
N THR A 66 0.35 6.03 -11.91
CA THR A 66 0.88 7.18 -12.64
C THR A 66 0.25 8.50 -12.18
N THR A 67 -1.07 8.57 -12.10
CA THR A 67 -1.80 9.76 -11.64
C THR A 67 -1.51 10.08 -10.17
N MET A 68 -1.47 9.06 -9.31
CA MET A 68 -1.15 9.26 -7.90
C MET A 68 0.27 9.79 -7.69
N LEU A 69 1.25 9.26 -8.42
CA LEU A 69 2.64 9.71 -8.33
C LEU A 69 2.81 11.16 -8.79
N GLU A 70 2.13 11.57 -9.84
CA GLU A 70 2.12 12.97 -10.29
C GLU A 70 1.60 13.89 -9.18
N ARG A 71 0.48 13.58 -8.56
CA ARG A 71 -0.09 14.34 -7.45
C ARG A 71 0.81 14.39 -6.23
N MET A 72 1.46 13.27 -5.92
CA MET A 72 2.39 13.20 -4.79
C MET A 72 3.67 14.01 -5.06
N GLU A 73 4.16 14.04 -6.29
CA GLU A 73 5.27 14.89 -6.69
C GLU A 73 4.91 16.38 -6.58
N GLU A 74 3.71 16.79 -7.04
CA GLU A 74 3.19 18.13 -6.89
C GLU A 74 3.09 18.59 -5.43
N LYS A 75 2.77 17.66 -4.53
CA LYS A 75 2.72 17.91 -3.08
C LYS A 75 4.08 17.80 -2.38
N ASN A 76 5.16 17.67 -3.14
CA ASN A 76 6.52 17.54 -2.63
C ASN A 76 6.73 16.34 -1.69
N LEU A 77 6.06 15.23 -1.96
CA LEU A 77 6.23 13.98 -1.19
C LEU A 77 7.30 13.07 -1.78
N LEU A 78 7.48 13.12 -3.10
CA LEU A 78 8.47 12.31 -3.81
C LEU A 78 9.06 13.06 -5.00
N THR A 79 10.19 12.55 -5.47
CA THR A 79 10.82 12.94 -6.72
C THR A 79 10.98 11.74 -7.63
N ARG A 80 10.89 11.97 -8.94
CA ARG A 80 11.07 10.94 -9.95
C ARG A 80 12.35 11.15 -10.71
N LYS A 81 13.13 10.10 -10.88
CA LYS A 81 14.37 10.13 -11.69
C LYS A 81 14.31 9.02 -12.73
N GLY A 82 14.77 9.30 -13.95
CA GLY A 82 14.92 8.28 -14.99
C GLY A 82 15.89 7.18 -14.55
N CYS A 83 15.57 5.93 -14.87
CA CYS A 83 16.49 4.82 -14.61
C CYS A 83 17.64 4.86 -15.63
N PRO A 84 18.93 4.87 -15.21
CA PRO A 84 20.06 4.87 -16.14
C PRO A 84 20.13 3.63 -17.03
N LYS A 85 19.59 2.50 -16.58
CA LYS A 85 19.62 1.20 -17.27
C LYS A 85 18.43 0.95 -18.17
N ASP A 86 17.29 1.59 -17.93
CA ASP A 86 16.06 1.43 -18.71
C ASP A 86 15.26 2.73 -18.72
N LYS A 87 15.21 3.39 -19.89
CA LYS A 87 14.51 4.67 -20.10
C LYS A 87 13.00 4.59 -19.91
N ARG A 88 12.42 3.39 -19.92
CA ARG A 88 10.99 3.15 -19.68
C ARG A 88 10.65 3.14 -18.19
N LYS A 89 11.65 3.04 -17.32
CA LYS A 89 11.50 3.00 -15.87
C LYS A 89 11.79 4.35 -15.26
N CYS A 90 11.04 4.65 -14.21
CA CYS A 90 11.21 5.80 -13.36
C CYS A 90 11.55 5.32 -11.94
N LEU A 91 12.60 5.86 -11.35
CA LEU A 91 12.97 5.60 -9.97
C LEU A 91 12.34 6.64 -9.05
N LEU A 92 11.80 6.19 -7.93
CA LEU A 92 11.01 6.98 -7.00
C LEU A 92 11.77 7.17 -5.69
N PHE A 93 11.91 8.41 -5.27
CA PHE A 93 12.61 8.78 -4.04
C PHE A 93 11.73 9.66 -3.16
N LEU A 94 11.64 9.34 -1.88
CA LEU A 94 10.94 10.17 -0.92
C LEU A 94 11.73 11.45 -0.63
N THR A 95 11.00 12.53 -0.40
CA THR A 95 11.56 13.79 0.11
C THR A 95 11.76 13.74 1.62
N ASP A 96 12.55 14.66 2.18
CA ASP A 96 12.68 14.83 3.63
C ASP A 96 11.32 15.15 4.27
N TYR A 97 10.47 15.89 3.58
CA TYR A 97 9.12 16.18 4.04
C TYR A 97 8.29 14.89 4.18
N ALA A 98 8.30 14.02 3.18
CA ALA A 98 7.60 12.74 3.27
C ALA A 98 8.15 11.85 4.41
N ASN A 99 9.47 11.85 4.62
CA ASN A 99 10.08 11.12 5.72
C ASN A 99 9.68 11.68 7.09
N SER A 100 9.45 12.98 7.19
CA SER A 100 8.97 13.60 8.44
C SER A 100 7.55 13.18 8.84
N LEU A 101 6.75 12.67 7.91
CA LEU A 101 5.38 12.20 8.14
C LEU A 101 5.30 10.75 8.62
N LYS A 102 6.42 10.01 8.58
CA LYS A 102 6.44 8.58 8.87
C LYS A 102 5.96 8.23 10.27
N ASN A 103 6.41 8.96 11.29
CA ASN A 103 6.03 8.68 12.68
C ASN A 103 4.52 8.80 12.89
N GLU A 104 3.89 9.82 12.36
CA GLU A 104 2.44 10.02 12.47
C GLU A 104 1.66 8.92 11.72
N TYR A 105 2.14 8.51 10.56
CA TYR A 105 1.57 7.38 9.83
C TYR A 105 1.70 6.08 10.63
N ASP A 106 2.86 5.81 11.21
CA ASP A 106 3.11 4.60 12.01
C ASP A 106 2.18 4.55 13.23
N GLU A 107 1.95 5.67 13.93
CA GLU A 107 0.99 5.75 15.04
C GLU A 107 -0.44 5.43 14.61
N ILE A 108 -0.88 5.95 13.46
CA ILE A 108 -2.20 5.66 12.90
C ILE A 108 -2.30 4.19 12.49
N SER A 109 -1.27 3.65 11.85
CA SER A 109 -1.19 2.24 11.44
C SER A 109 -1.28 1.31 12.65
N GLU A 110 -0.56 1.61 13.71
CA GLU A 110 -0.61 0.84 14.96
C GLU A 110 -2.00 0.89 15.61
N LYS A 111 -2.64 2.06 15.62
CA LYS A 111 -4.01 2.22 16.11
C LYS A 111 -5.00 1.39 15.28
N MET A 112 -4.86 1.40 13.96
CA MET A 112 -5.67 0.59 13.05
C MET A 112 -5.50 -0.90 13.33
N THR A 113 -4.27 -1.35 13.55
CA THR A 113 -3.96 -2.74 13.90
C THR A 113 -4.62 -3.15 15.22
N LYS A 114 -4.52 -2.32 16.24
CA LYS A 114 -5.18 -2.57 17.54
C LYS A 114 -6.69 -2.72 17.41
N ILE A 115 -7.33 -1.85 16.63
CA ILE A 115 -8.77 -1.92 16.37
C ILE A 115 -9.12 -3.20 15.61
N SER A 116 -8.34 -3.53 14.58
CA SER A 116 -8.61 -4.69 13.72
C SER A 116 -8.54 -6.02 14.45
N PHE A 117 -7.66 -6.12 15.44
CA PHE A 117 -7.40 -7.36 16.18
C PHE A 117 -7.88 -7.32 17.63
N GLU A 118 -8.78 -6.39 17.97
CA GLU A 118 -9.38 -6.34 19.32
C GLU A 118 -10.12 -7.65 19.62
N GLY A 119 -9.77 -8.29 20.73
CA GLY A 119 -10.36 -9.56 21.14
C GLY A 119 -9.84 -10.81 20.42
N ILE A 120 -8.87 -10.66 19.50
CA ILE A 120 -8.23 -11.77 18.79
C ILE A 120 -6.89 -12.09 19.45
N LEU A 121 -6.64 -13.37 19.70
CA LEU A 121 -5.38 -13.81 20.30
C LEU A 121 -4.21 -13.63 19.34
N GLU A 122 -3.01 -13.42 19.86
CA GLU A 122 -1.80 -13.21 19.04
C GLU A 122 -1.53 -14.39 18.10
N ASP A 123 -1.67 -15.62 18.57
CA ASP A 123 -1.48 -16.81 17.74
C ASP A 123 -2.49 -16.91 16.59
N GLU A 124 -3.74 -16.49 16.85
CA GLU A 124 -4.78 -16.43 15.82
C GLU A 124 -4.48 -15.34 14.78
N ARG A 125 -3.99 -14.18 15.22
CA ARG A 125 -3.56 -13.10 14.33
C ARG A 125 -2.42 -13.55 13.42
N LEU A 126 -1.38 -14.17 13.98
CA LEU A 126 -0.25 -14.68 13.21
C LEU A 126 -0.65 -15.77 12.21
N ALA A 127 -1.52 -16.69 12.63
CA ALA A 127 -2.05 -17.72 11.73
C ALA A 127 -2.90 -17.13 10.60
N PHE A 128 -3.69 -16.11 10.89
CA PHE A 128 -4.49 -15.39 9.91
C PHE A 128 -3.61 -14.65 8.88
N GLU A 129 -2.60 -13.92 9.32
CA GLU A 129 -1.65 -13.23 8.43
C GLU A 129 -0.95 -14.22 7.49
N LYS A 130 -0.47 -15.34 8.02
CA LYS A 130 0.15 -16.40 7.21
C LYS A 130 -0.82 -17.00 6.18
N THR A 131 -2.07 -17.17 6.56
CA THR A 131 -3.12 -17.67 5.64
C THR A 131 -3.39 -16.65 4.53
N LEU A 132 -3.45 -15.35 4.87
CA LEU A 132 -3.61 -14.28 3.87
C LEU A 132 -2.44 -14.24 2.88
N GLU A 133 -1.20 -14.41 3.34
CA GLU A 133 -0.02 -14.50 2.46
C GLU A 133 -0.15 -15.66 1.47
N ASN A 134 -0.58 -16.82 1.93
CA ASN A 134 -0.80 -17.98 1.06
C ASN A 134 -1.91 -17.72 0.02
N VAL A 135 -3.01 -17.10 0.43
CA VAL A 135 -4.11 -16.72 -0.48
C VAL A 135 -3.61 -15.71 -1.52
N LEU A 136 -2.85 -14.71 -1.10
CA LEU A 136 -2.27 -13.71 -2.00
C LEU A 136 -1.35 -14.38 -3.02
N HIS A 137 -0.43 -15.23 -2.56
CA HIS A 137 0.50 -15.96 -3.44
C HIS A 137 -0.23 -16.82 -4.48
N ASN A 138 -1.28 -17.54 -4.08
CA ASN A 138 -2.08 -18.35 -5.00
C ASN A 138 -2.76 -17.51 -6.09
N LEU A 139 -3.28 -16.33 -5.70
CA LEU A 139 -3.93 -15.41 -6.65
C LEU A 139 -2.92 -14.76 -7.60
N GLU A 140 -1.77 -14.34 -7.11
CA GLU A 140 -0.68 -13.78 -7.93
C GLU A 140 -0.18 -14.80 -8.96
N LYS A 141 -0.02 -16.05 -8.54
CA LYS A 141 0.35 -17.13 -9.46
C LYS A 141 -0.68 -17.31 -10.57
N ALA A 142 -1.95 -17.36 -10.22
CA ALA A 142 -3.04 -17.49 -11.19
C ALA A 142 -3.09 -16.30 -12.16
N GLU A 143 -2.90 -15.09 -11.68
CA GLU A 143 -2.83 -13.87 -12.51
C GLU A 143 -1.69 -13.93 -13.52
N GLN A 144 -0.50 -14.34 -13.06
CA GLN A 144 0.67 -14.49 -13.95
C GLN A 144 0.45 -15.54 -15.04
N GLU A 145 -0.19 -16.66 -14.71
CA GLU A 145 -0.53 -17.72 -15.66
C GLU A 145 -1.54 -17.21 -16.71
N PHE A 146 -2.52 -16.39 -16.33
CA PHE A 146 -3.45 -15.74 -17.23
C PHE A 146 -2.77 -14.77 -18.17
N SER A 147 -1.86 -13.94 -17.65
CA SER A 147 -1.13 -12.94 -18.44
C SER A 147 -0.19 -13.56 -19.47
N LYS A 148 0.35 -14.76 -19.21
CA LYS A 148 1.21 -15.49 -20.16
C LYS A 148 0.44 -16.13 -21.33
N LYS A 149 -0.88 -16.29 -21.20
CA LYS A 149 -1.75 -16.91 -22.22
C LYS A 149 -2.36 -15.88 -23.18
N GLN A 150 -2.17 -14.60 -22.93
CA GLN A 150 -2.58 -13.48 -23.79
C GLN A 150 -1.39 -12.98 -24.61
#